data_282a8cdc8ee498c1bcf67adcfb673ba7
#
_entry.id   282a8cdc8ee498c1bcf67adcfb673ba7
#
_cell.length_a   1.000
_cell.length_b   1.000
_cell.length_c   1.000
_cell.angle_alpha   90.00
_cell.angle_beta   90.00
_cell.angle_gamma   90.00
#
_symmetry.space_group_name_H-M   'P 1'
#
loop_
_entity.id
_entity.type
_entity.pdbx_description
1 polymer ?
#
loop_
_entity_poly.entity_id
_entity_poly.type
_entity_poly.pdbx_seq_one_letter_code
_entity_poly.pdbx_strand_id
1 'polypeptide(L)'
;WGKRRPYVFIGAIISGLSFVMMWQLDPNNSIMHNFYYFLAWSCIFWIGMTIFSVPYVAMGYEMSSDFHERTRLMAVAQWIGQWAWVLAPWLWILLYDPNWFESAAEGARFLSLWVGGICMVLALVPAIFCHSNSGAVGEEAHQDNSSLADTLRDFGRGIVITLSNKPFQKICIATFFIFNAFQTIAAFSWFIIVYYMNGGDTAQAGAWPTLFGSVMSLCTCFLVIPVVNGMAQRYGKRFTFLFSQSISLFGYILLWWCFSPQNPSMMFIPLPLVAFGIGGLFTLMMSMTADICDLDELETGERREGTFGAIYWWMVK
;
A
#
# COMPACT_ATOMS: atom_id res chain seq x y z
N TRP A 1 27.65 4.55 -5.40
CA TRP A 1 26.33 4.50 -4.73
C TRP A 1 25.15 4.75 -5.68
N GLY A 2 25.32 5.31 -6.87
CA GLY A 2 24.24 5.65 -7.79
C GLY A 2 23.39 6.85 -7.31
N LYS A 3 22.57 7.42 -8.22
CA LYS A 3 21.82 8.66 -7.93
C LYS A 3 20.68 8.48 -6.88
N ARG A 4 20.08 7.28 -6.75
CA ARG A 4 18.87 7.06 -5.94
C ARG A 4 19.10 6.42 -4.57
N ARG A 5 20.13 5.60 -4.42
CA ARG A 5 20.46 4.88 -3.17
C ARG A 5 20.63 5.79 -1.94
N PRO A 6 21.29 6.96 -2.03
CA PRO A 6 21.42 7.86 -0.88
C PRO A 6 20.06 8.32 -0.33
N TYR A 7 19.10 8.62 -1.21
CA TYR A 7 17.76 9.04 -0.79
C TYR A 7 16.99 7.91 -0.10
N VAL A 8 17.08 6.68 -0.64
CA VAL A 8 16.49 5.50 0.01
C VAL A 8 17.09 5.28 1.39
N PHE A 9 18.43 5.40 1.53
CA PHE A 9 19.12 5.25 2.80
C PHE A 9 18.69 6.31 3.83
N ILE A 10 18.73 7.59 3.46
CA ILE A 10 18.34 8.70 4.34
C ILE A 10 16.87 8.62 4.71
N GLY A 11 16.00 8.35 3.72
CA GLY A 11 14.57 8.22 3.93
C GLY A 11 14.22 7.06 4.87
N ALA A 12 14.91 5.93 4.77
CA ALA A 12 14.73 4.79 5.68
C ALA A 12 15.06 5.14 7.13
N ILE A 13 16.15 5.87 7.37
CA ILE A 13 16.55 6.31 8.72
C ILE A 13 15.54 7.32 9.27
N ILE A 14 15.20 8.35 8.49
CA ILE A 14 14.26 9.39 8.94
C ILE A 14 12.89 8.77 9.26
N SER A 15 12.36 7.92 8.37
CA SER A 15 11.05 7.30 8.60
C SER A 15 11.08 6.31 9.77
N GLY A 16 12.13 5.50 9.91
CA GLY A 16 12.25 4.55 11.02
C GLY A 16 12.35 5.25 12.38
N LEU A 17 13.21 6.26 12.51
CA LEU A 17 13.35 7.02 13.75
C LEU A 17 12.10 7.81 14.09
N SER A 18 11.51 8.50 13.12
CA SER A 18 10.28 9.29 13.34
C SER A 18 9.09 8.41 13.70
N PHE A 19 8.99 7.19 13.14
CA PHE A 19 7.98 6.22 13.55
C PHE A 19 8.11 5.84 15.02
N VAL A 20 9.31 5.52 15.48
CA VAL A 20 9.55 5.22 16.91
C VAL A 20 9.18 6.40 17.78
N MET A 21 9.68 7.59 17.44
CA MET A 21 9.44 8.80 18.23
C MET A 21 7.96 9.18 18.28
N MET A 22 7.21 8.98 17.21
CA MET A 22 5.78 9.29 17.13
C MET A 22 4.96 8.57 18.23
N TRP A 23 5.36 7.36 18.60
CA TRP A 23 4.67 6.55 19.61
C TRP A 23 5.19 6.72 21.03
N GLN A 24 6.23 7.54 21.28
CA GLN A 24 6.76 7.82 22.62
C GLN A 24 5.94 8.90 23.34
N LEU A 25 4.61 8.74 23.33
CA LEU A 25 3.70 9.67 24.02
C LEU A 25 3.69 9.43 25.52
N ASP A 26 3.77 10.48 26.34
CA ASP A 26 3.68 10.37 27.80
C ASP A 26 2.23 10.67 28.25
N PRO A 27 1.55 9.72 28.93
CA PRO A 27 0.22 9.93 29.49
C PRO A 27 0.13 11.06 30.52
N ASN A 28 1.27 11.42 31.13
CA ASN A 28 1.30 12.49 32.14
C ASN A 28 1.30 13.89 31.51
N ASN A 29 1.58 13.99 30.20
CA ASN A 29 1.56 15.26 29.50
C ASN A 29 0.11 15.70 29.19
N SER A 30 -0.08 17.01 28.99
CA SER A 30 -1.37 17.51 28.53
C SER A 30 -1.74 16.94 27.17
N ILE A 31 -3.05 16.75 26.91
CA ILE A 31 -3.58 16.25 25.63
C ILE A 31 -3.07 17.10 24.47
N MET A 32 -3.01 18.44 24.65
CA MET A 32 -2.55 19.35 23.62
C MET A 32 -1.06 19.19 23.33
N HIS A 33 -0.23 18.95 24.35
CA HIS A 33 1.19 18.66 24.17
C HIS A 33 1.39 17.37 23.38
N ASN A 34 0.71 16.30 23.76
CA ASN A 34 0.80 15.02 23.06
C ASN A 34 0.27 15.11 21.62
N PHE A 35 -0.76 15.93 21.38
CA PHE A 35 -1.26 16.19 20.03
C PHE A 35 -0.21 16.85 19.14
N TYR A 36 0.42 17.94 19.59
CA TYR A 36 1.46 18.63 18.80
C TYR A 36 2.72 17.77 18.63
N TYR A 37 3.10 17.02 19.65
CA TYR A 37 4.20 16.08 19.58
C TYR A 37 3.95 15.01 18.51
N PHE A 38 2.79 14.35 18.55
CA PHE A 38 2.39 13.36 17.55
C PHE A 38 2.30 13.95 16.14
N LEU A 39 1.72 15.13 16.01
CA LEU A 39 1.60 15.84 14.73
C LEU A 39 2.97 16.13 14.12
N ALA A 40 3.90 16.67 14.91
CA ALA A 40 5.25 17.00 14.44
C ALA A 40 6.00 15.77 13.94
N TRP A 41 6.01 14.69 14.74
CA TRP A 41 6.67 13.45 14.33
C TRP A 41 5.98 12.75 13.17
N SER A 42 4.65 12.83 13.07
CA SER A 42 3.90 12.33 11.91
C SER A 42 4.29 13.07 10.63
N CYS A 43 4.43 14.39 10.67
CA CYS A 43 4.90 15.16 9.51
C CYS A 43 6.30 14.73 9.08
N ILE A 44 7.23 14.57 10.03
CA ILE A 44 8.60 14.10 9.74
C ILE A 44 8.57 12.68 9.15
N PHE A 45 7.74 11.80 9.71
CA PHE A 45 7.55 10.44 9.20
C PHE A 45 7.10 10.42 7.75
N TRP A 46 6.08 11.21 7.39
CA TRP A 46 5.58 11.26 6.02
C TRP A 46 6.58 11.87 5.03
N ILE A 47 7.37 12.85 5.47
CA ILE A 47 8.49 13.38 4.67
C ILE A 47 9.54 12.28 4.45
N GLY A 48 9.96 11.58 5.51
CA GLY A 48 10.89 10.46 5.43
C GLY A 48 10.40 9.34 4.51
N MET A 49 9.12 8.97 4.65
CA MET A 49 8.48 7.98 3.79
C MET A 49 8.44 8.40 2.32
N THR A 50 8.26 9.68 2.03
CA THR A 50 8.27 10.19 0.65
C THR A 50 9.69 10.14 0.07
N ILE A 51 10.69 10.57 0.84
CA ILE A 51 12.11 10.51 0.46
C ILE A 51 12.55 9.05 0.21
N PHE A 52 12.01 8.10 0.96
CA PHE A 52 12.26 6.66 0.79
C PHE A 52 11.51 6.07 -0.40
N SER A 53 10.18 6.21 -0.43
CA SER A 53 9.30 5.43 -1.31
C SER A 53 9.44 5.78 -2.78
N VAL A 54 9.60 7.07 -3.11
CA VAL A 54 9.67 7.51 -4.52
C VAL A 54 10.92 6.95 -5.22
N PRO A 55 12.15 7.11 -4.66
CA PRO A 55 13.32 6.52 -5.29
C PRO A 55 13.34 4.99 -5.21
N TYR A 56 12.77 4.39 -4.17
CA TYR A 56 12.66 2.94 -4.01
C TYR A 56 11.84 2.30 -5.11
N VAL A 57 10.64 2.82 -5.38
CA VAL A 57 9.76 2.32 -6.44
C VAL A 57 10.43 2.50 -7.80
N ALA A 58 11.04 3.66 -8.05
CA ALA A 58 11.76 3.92 -9.28
C ALA A 58 12.96 3.00 -9.48
N MET A 59 13.70 2.66 -8.42
CA MET A 59 14.75 1.63 -8.49
C MET A 59 14.20 0.27 -8.91
N GLY A 60 13.03 -0.12 -8.39
CA GLY A 60 12.37 -1.39 -8.75
C GLY A 60 12.05 -1.49 -10.24
N TYR A 61 11.65 -0.39 -10.87
CA TYR A 61 11.38 -0.35 -12.32
C TYR A 61 12.67 -0.42 -13.16
N GLU A 62 13.80 0.07 -12.64
CA GLU A 62 15.09 0.07 -13.33
C GLU A 62 15.91 -1.21 -13.15
N MET A 63 15.54 -2.08 -12.21
CA MET A 63 16.33 -3.29 -11.88
C MET A 63 16.43 -4.28 -13.04
N SER A 64 15.44 -4.33 -13.92
CA SER A 64 15.46 -5.19 -15.11
C SER A 64 14.89 -4.46 -16.32
N SER A 65 15.57 -4.57 -17.45
CA SER A 65 15.08 -4.15 -18.76
C SER A 65 14.13 -5.17 -19.39
N ASP A 66 14.11 -6.41 -18.91
CA ASP A 66 13.21 -7.46 -19.38
C ASP A 66 11.83 -7.30 -18.73
N PHE A 67 10.80 -7.21 -19.58
CA PHE A 67 9.40 -7.09 -19.19
C PHE A 67 8.94 -8.25 -18.30
N HIS A 68 9.35 -9.47 -18.59
CA HIS A 68 8.95 -10.66 -17.84
C HIS A 68 9.63 -10.73 -16.47
N GLU A 69 10.92 -10.40 -16.39
CA GLU A 69 11.63 -10.33 -15.12
C GLU A 69 11.13 -9.21 -14.23
N ARG A 70 10.82 -8.04 -14.80
CA ARG A 70 10.21 -6.92 -14.07
C ARG A 70 8.88 -7.32 -13.47
N THR A 71 8.02 -8.00 -14.23
CA THR A 71 6.73 -8.48 -13.75
C THR A 71 6.89 -9.50 -12.63
N ARG A 72 7.85 -10.41 -12.75
CA ARG A 72 8.18 -11.40 -11.71
C ARG A 72 8.67 -10.72 -10.43
N LEU A 73 9.54 -9.73 -10.54
CA LEU A 73 10.08 -8.97 -9.41
C LEU A 73 8.97 -8.23 -8.67
N MET A 74 8.06 -7.55 -9.39
CA MET A 74 6.91 -6.88 -8.80
C MET A 74 5.94 -7.86 -8.14
N ALA A 75 5.71 -9.03 -8.74
CA ALA A 75 4.87 -10.07 -8.15
C ALA A 75 5.46 -10.62 -6.84
N VAL A 76 6.77 -10.86 -6.79
CA VAL A 76 7.46 -11.29 -5.56
C VAL A 76 7.40 -10.21 -4.49
N ALA A 77 7.66 -8.95 -4.85
CA ALA A 77 7.56 -7.83 -3.92
C ALA A 77 6.14 -7.70 -3.34
N GLN A 78 5.13 -7.85 -4.16
CA GLN A 78 3.72 -7.83 -3.74
C GLN A 78 3.39 -9.03 -2.84
N TRP A 79 3.89 -10.21 -3.16
CA TRP A 79 3.70 -11.41 -2.34
C TRP A 79 4.31 -11.25 -0.94
N ILE A 80 5.56 -10.73 -0.87
CA ILE A 80 6.21 -10.42 0.41
C ILE A 80 5.41 -9.35 1.17
N GLY A 81 4.93 -8.31 0.47
CA GLY A 81 4.12 -7.25 1.07
C GLY A 81 2.80 -7.75 1.70
N GLN A 82 2.20 -8.81 1.15
CA GLN A 82 0.98 -9.40 1.72
C GLN A 82 1.22 -10.01 3.12
N TRP A 83 2.42 -10.49 3.42
CA TRP A 83 2.73 -11.00 4.77
C TRP A 83 2.66 -9.91 5.83
N ALA A 84 2.98 -8.66 5.49
CA ALA A 84 2.79 -7.54 6.40
C ALA A 84 1.31 -7.36 6.76
N TRP A 85 0.39 -7.50 5.79
CA TRP A 85 -1.06 -7.46 6.04
C TRP A 85 -1.59 -8.65 6.82
N VAL A 86 -0.93 -9.82 6.73
CA VAL A 86 -1.25 -10.97 7.58
C VAL A 86 -0.82 -10.72 9.03
N LEU A 87 0.37 -10.14 9.24
CA LEU A 87 0.97 -9.98 10.55
C LEU A 87 0.49 -8.73 11.30
N ALA A 88 0.25 -7.62 10.59
CA ALA A 88 -0.11 -6.35 11.21
C ALA A 88 -1.34 -6.42 12.13
N PRO A 89 -2.44 -7.12 11.80
CA PRO A 89 -3.57 -7.25 12.71
C PRO A 89 -3.24 -7.95 14.04
N TRP A 90 -2.23 -8.84 14.08
CA TRP A 90 -1.83 -9.54 15.30
C TRP A 90 -1.12 -8.66 16.31
N LEU A 91 -0.49 -7.57 15.85
CA LEU A 91 0.09 -6.56 16.74
C LEU A 91 -0.98 -5.91 17.62
N TRP A 92 -2.22 -5.82 17.12
CA TRP A 92 -3.34 -5.29 17.89
C TRP A 92 -3.68 -6.17 19.08
N ILE A 93 -3.73 -7.50 18.89
CA ILE A 93 -3.99 -8.45 19.98
C ILE A 93 -2.87 -8.35 21.02
N LEU A 94 -1.62 -8.33 20.57
CA LEU A 94 -0.48 -8.22 21.46
C LEU A 94 -0.50 -6.91 22.27
N LEU A 95 -0.96 -5.83 21.66
CA LEU A 95 -1.04 -4.51 22.28
C LEU A 95 -2.04 -4.46 23.44
N TYR A 96 -3.15 -5.20 23.32
CA TYR A 96 -4.22 -5.22 24.31
C TYR A 96 -4.19 -6.44 25.25
N ASP A 97 -3.19 -7.30 25.16
CA ASP A 97 -3.05 -8.46 26.05
C ASP A 97 -2.50 -8.02 27.41
N PRO A 98 -3.29 -8.14 28.51
CA PRO A 98 -2.87 -7.70 29.85
C PRO A 98 -1.71 -8.52 30.42
N ASN A 99 -1.36 -9.68 29.84
CA ASN A 99 -0.20 -10.47 30.27
C ASN A 99 1.13 -9.86 29.83
N TRP A 100 1.12 -8.99 28.80
CA TRP A 100 2.31 -8.40 28.22
C TRP A 100 2.49 -6.94 28.63
N PHE A 101 1.41 -6.16 28.69
CA PHE A 101 1.46 -4.73 28.97
C PHE A 101 0.38 -4.29 29.93
N GLU A 102 0.69 -3.40 30.87
CA GLU A 102 -0.27 -2.82 31.81
C GLU A 102 -1.25 -1.87 31.11
N SER A 103 -0.81 -1.24 30.01
CA SER A 103 -1.65 -0.34 29.23
C SER A 103 -1.32 -0.41 27.74
N ALA A 104 -2.31 -0.11 26.89
CA ALA A 104 -2.12 -0.03 25.45
C ALA A 104 -1.08 1.06 25.04
N ALA A 105 -0.94 2.12 25.84
CA ALA A 105 0.06 3.17 25.61
C ALA A 105 1.49 2.65 25.85
N GLU A 106 1.70 1.86 26.87
CA GLU A 106 2.98 1.21 27.15
C GLU A 106 3.33 0.21 26.06
N GLY A 107 2.37 -0.65 25.69
CA GLY A 107 2.52 -1.59 24.60
C GLY A 107 2.89 -0.90 23.28
N ALA A 108 2.25 0.21 22.95
CA ALA A 108 2.55 0.97 21.75
C ALA A 108 3.99 1.54 21.76
N ARG A 109 4.45 2.05 22.90
CA ARG A 109 5.85 2.52 23.05
C ARG A 109 6.84 1.39 22.83
N PHE A 110 6.63 0.25 23.48
CA PHE A 110 7.52 -0.91 23.37
C PHE A 110 7.51 -1.50 21.96
N LEU A 111 6.33 -1.75 21.39
CA LEU A 111 6.20 -2.33 20.06
C LEU A 111 6.73 -1.39 18.97
N SER A 112 6.60 -0.07 19.12
CA SER A 112 7.14 0.87 18.15
C SER A 112 8.66 0.78 17.99
N LEU A 113 9.39 0.49 19.06
CA LEU A 113 10.84 0.28 19.03
C LEU A 113 11.19 -0.94 18.17
N TRP A 114 10.52 -2.06 18.39
CA TRP A 114 10.78 -3.29 17.65
C TRP A 114 10.32 -3.20 16.20
N VAL A 115 9.08 -2.77 15.97
CA VAL A 115 8.52 -2.62 14.62
C VAL A 115 9.29 -1.58 13.83
N GLY A 116 9.54 -0.40 14.42
CA GLY A 116 10.29 0.66 13.77
C GLY A 116 11.74 0.26 13.47
N GLY A 117 12.40 -0.42 14.43
CA GLY A 117 13.76 -0.93 14.26
C GLY A 117 13.87 -1.99 13.14
N ILE A 118 12.97 -2.98 13.15
CA ILE A 118 12.92 -4.02 12.11
C ILE A 118 12.62 -3.40 10.75
N CYS A 119 11.60 -2.54 10.66
CA CYS A 119 11.25 -1.87 9.40
C CYS A 119 12.39 -0.99 8.88
N MET A 120 13.09 -0.27 9.75
CA MET A 120 14.26 0.54 9.37
C MET A 120 15.38 -0.33 8.81
N VAL A 121 15.72 -1.44 9.48
CA VAL A 121 16.75 -2.38 9.00
C VAL A 121 16.36 -2.97 7.66
N LEU A 122 15.11 -3.43 7.49
CA LEU A 122 14.62 -3.98 6.22
C LEU A 122 14.60 -2.92 5.10
N ALA A 123 14.26 -1.67 5.43
CA ALA A 123 14.28 -0.56 4.47
C ALA A 123 15.70 -0.16 4.02
N LEU A 124 16.73 -0.41 4.85
CA LEU A 124 18.12 -0.19 4.48
C LEU A 124 18.66 -1.24 3.51
N VAL A 125 18.09 -2.44 3.49
CA VAL A 125 18.55 -3.55 2.60
C VAL A 125 18.60 -3.13 1.13
N PRO A 126 17.54 -2.55 0.53
CA PRO A 126 17.60 -2.12 -0.87
C PRO A 126 18.67 -1.05 -1.12
N ALA A 127 18.87 -0.13 -0.19
CA ALA A 127 19.90 0.91 -0.33
C ALA A 127 21.32 0.34 -0.33
N ILE A 128 21.55 -0.76 0.38
CA ILE A 128 22.89 -1.37 0.53
C ILE A 128 23.15 -2.37 -0.60
N PHE A 129 22.20 -3.25 -0.90
CA PHE A 129 22.40 -4.42 -1.76
C PHE A 129 21.90 -4.23 -3.19
N CYS A 130 20.88 -3.39 -3.45
CA CYS A 130 20.38 -3.23 -4.81
C CYS A 130 21.26 -2.27 -5.62
N HIS A 131 21.64 -2.70 -6.82
CA HIS A 131 22.34 -1.83 -7.78
C HIS A 131 21.33 -0.99 -8.55
N SER A 132 21.56 0.31 -8.61
CA SER A 132 20.82 1.20 -9.48
C SER A 132 21.57 1.29 -10.81
N ASN A 133 20.95 0.80 -11.88
CA ASN A 133 21.50 0.89 -13.24
C ASN A 133 21.33 2.28 -13.87
N SER A 134 21.06 3.30 -13.08
CA SER A 134 20.87 4.69 -13.54
C SER A 134 22.07 5.33 -14.24
N GLY A 135 23.11 4.56 -14.55
CA GLY A 135 24.29 5.00 -15.30
C GLY A 135 24.42 4.38 -16.70
N ALA A 136 23.57 3.40 -17.07
CA ALA A 136 23.70 2.63 -18.31
C ALA A 136 22.84 3.15 -19.48
N VAL A 137 21.85 3.98 -19.21
CA VAL A 137 21.12 4.72 -20.25
C VAL A 137 21.70 6.12 -20.27
N GLY A 138 22.41 6.45 -21.35
CA GLY A 138 22.99 7.76 -21.60
C GLY A 138 21.93 8.86 -21.68
N GLU A 139 21.33 9.20 -20.58
CA GLU A 139 20.80 10.53 -20.38
C GLU A 139 22.00 11.43 -20.16
N GLU A 140 22.45 12.06 -21.25
CA GLU A 140 23.11 13.36 -21.14
C GLU A 140 22.28 14.16 -20.16
N ALA A 141 22.83 14.38 -18.96
CA ALA A 141 22.27 15.33 -18.02
C ALA A 141 22.26 16.66 -18.76
N HIS A 142 21.17 16.98 -19.42
CA HIS A 142 20.84 18.38 -19.66
C HIS A 142 20.83 18.98 -18.27
N GLN A 143 21.95 19.64 -17.95
CA GLN A 143 21.96 20.67 -16.93
C GLN A 143 21.07 21.79 -17.46
N ASP A 144 19.76 21.52 -17.36
CA ASP A 144 18.76 22.54 -17.56
C ASP A 144 18.93 23.49 -16.37
N ASN A 145 19.51 24.65 -16.65
CA ASN A 145 19.48 25.82 -15.79
C ASN A 145 18.04 26.39 -15.71
N SER A 146 17.02 25.51 -15.76
CA SER A 146 15.64 25.90 -15.62
C SER A 146 15.40 26.44 -14.22
N SER A 147 14.82 27.61 -14.14
CA SER A 147 14.37 28.20 -12.88
C SER A 147 13.42 27.21 -12.16
N LEU A 148 13.44 27.19 -10.82
CA LEU A 148 12.47 26.45 -10.01
C LEU A 148 11.02 26.71 -10.47
N ALA A 149 10.73 27.93 -10.95
CA ALA A 149 9.41 28.30 -11.48
C ALA A 149 9.10 27.57 -12.79
N ASP A 150 10.07 27.37 -13.68
CA ASP A 150 9.88 26.65 -14.93
C ASP A 150 9.66 25.15 -14.67
N THR A 151 10.44 24.56 -13.74
CA THR A 151 10.27 23.16 -13.30
C THR A 151 8.89 22.93 -12.70
N LEU A 152 8.39 23.84 -11.86
CA LEU A 152 7.03 23.75 -11.29
C LEU A 152 5.95 23.92 -12.35
N ARG A 153 6.15 24.79 -13.31
CA ARG A 153 5.22 25.01 -14.42
C ARG A 153 5.14 23.78 -15.33
N ASP A 154 6.28 23.17 -15.66
CA ASP A 154 6.34 21.95 -16.49
C ASP A 154 5.74 20.76 -15.75
N PHE A 155 5.98 20.64 -14.44
CA PHE A 155 5.31 19.65 -13.60
C PHE A 155 3.79 19.86 -13.57
N GLY A 156 3.31 21.10 -13.38
CA GLY A 156 1.89 21.42 -13.43
C GLY A 156 1.25 21.12 -14.79
N ARG A 157 1.96 21.43 -15.87
CA ARG A 157 1.53 21.09 -17.25
C ARG A 157 1.48 19.57 -17.45
N GLY A 158 2.48 18.83 -16.95
CA GLY A 158 2.51 17.37 -16.98
C GLY A 158 1.30 16.75 -16.27
N ILE A 159 0.91 17.27 -15.10
CA ILE A 159 -0.28 16.82 -14.38
C ILE A 159 -1.55 17.04 -15.23
N VAL A 160 -1.73 18.22 -15.81
CA VAL A 160 -2.92 18.55 -16.61
C VAL A 160 -3.01 17.63 -17.83
N ILE A 161 -1.91 17.39 -18.53
CA ILE A 161 -1.89 16.50 -19.70
C ILE A 161 -2.21 15.05 -19.27
N THR A 162 -1.60 14.55 -18.18
CA THR A 162 -1.85 13.21 -17.66
C THR A 162 -3.30 13.03 -17.23
N LEU A 163 -3.88 14.02 -16.56
CA LEU A 163 -5.30 14.00 -16.18
C LEU A 163 -6.24 14.14 -17.38
N SER A 164 -5.79 14.67 -18.50
CA SER A 164 -6.58 14.77 -19.74
C SER A 164 -6.61 13.46 -20.53
N ASN A 165 -5.73 12.50 -20.22
CA ASN A 165 -5.69 11.20 -20.87
C ASN A 165 -6.93 10.35 -20.49
N LYS A 166 -7.83 10.14 -21.47
CA LYS A 166 -9.11 9.44 -21.22
C LYS A 166 -8.97 8.00 -20.69
N PRO A 167 -8.08 7.13 -21.19
CA PRO A 167 -7.80 5.83 -20.61
C PRO A 167 -7.38 5.93 -19.15
N PHE A 168 -6.50 6.86 -18.81
CA PHE A 168 -6.02 7.07 -17.44
C PHE A 168 -7.12 7.56 -16.49
N GLN A 169 -7.97 8.49 -16.93
CA GLN A 169 -9.12 8.94 -16.14
C GLN A 169 -10.03 7.76 -15.74
N LYS A 170 -10.30 6.84 -16.67
CA LYS A 170 -11.14 5.66 -16.39
C LYS A 170 -10.52 4.77 -15.32
N ILE A 171 -9.19 4.56 -15.38
CA ILE A 171 -8.48 3.76 -14.37
C ILE A 171 -8.50 4.48 -13.02
N CYS A 172 -8.22 5.78 -12.97
CA CYS A 172 -8.25 6.57 -11.75
C CYS A 172 -9.63 6.52 -11.07
N ILE A 173 -10.70 6.74 -11.83
CA ILE A 173 -12.08 6.69 -11.32
C ILE A 173 -12.41 5.29 -10.79
N ALA A 174 -12.07 4.24 -11.53
CA ALA A 174 -12.30 2.87 -11.11
C ALA A 174 -11.53 2.54 -9.84
N THR A 175 -10.24 2.90 -9.76
CA THR A 175 -9.39 2.70 -8.59
C THR A 175 -9.96 3.42 -7.37
N PHE A 176 -10.35 4.68 -7.53
CA PHE A 176 -10.92 5.49 -6.46
C PHE A 176 -12.16 4.82 -5.84
N PHE A 177 -13.14 4.45 -6.66
CA PHE A 177 -14.37 3.82 -6.15
C PHE A 177 -14.13 2.46 -5.53
N ILE A 178 -13.33 1.60 -6.16
CA ILE A 178 -13.08 0.24 -5.68
C ILE A 178 -12.28 0.29 -4.37
N PHE A 179 -11.24 1.13 -4.30
CA PHE A 179 -10.42 1.23 -3.11
C PHE A 179 -11.19 1.84 -1.94
N ASN A 180 -11.98 2.90 -2.17
CA ASN A 180 -12.83 3.47 -1.13
C ASN A 180 -13.91 2.50 -0.64
N ALA A 181 -14.54 1.74 -1.53
CA ALA A 181 -15.49 0.69 -1.15
C ALA A 181 -14.82 -0.37 -0.28
N PHE A 182 -13.64 -0.84 -0.67
CA PHE A 182 -12.85 -1.80 0.12
C PHE A 182 -12.49 -1.25 1.50
N GLN A 183 -11.95 -0.05 1.58
CA GLN A 183 -11.56 0.59 2.85
C GLN A 183 -12.77 0.80 3.78
N THR A 184 -13.89 1.23 3.22
CA THR A 184 -15.13 1.41 3.97
C THR A 184 -15.61 0.08 4.56
N ILE A 185 -15.67 -0.97 3.75
CA ILE A 185 -16.11 -2.30 4.21
C ILE A 185 -15.12 -2.88 5.23
N ALA A 186 -13.81 -2.71 5.02
CA ALA A 186 -12.80 -3.16 5.97
C ALA A 186 -12.97 -2.47 7.34
N ALA A 187 -13.20 -1.16 7.36
CA ALA A 187 -13.47 -0.41 8.58
C ALA A 187 -14.78 -0.85 9.27
N PHE A 188 -15.86 -0.96 8.50
CA PHE A 188 -17.16 -1.39 9.04
C PHE A 188 -17.16 -2.85 9.52
N SER A 189 -16.39 -3.73 8.91
CA SER A 189 -16.29 -5.12 9.34
C SER A 189 -15.83 -5.25 10.80
N TRP A 190 -14.91 -4.39 11.24
CA TRP A 190 -14.50 -4.35 12.64
C TRP A 190 -15.67 -4.02 13.57
N PHE A 191 -16.46 -2.98 13.24
CA PHE A 191 -17.64 -2.58 14.01
C PHE A 191 -18.71 -3.67 14.00
N ILE A 192 -18.95 -4.33 12.88
CA ILE A 192 -19.91 -5.42 12.77
C ILE A 192 -19.49 -6.60 13.67
N ILE A 193 -18.22 -6.99 13.62
CA ILE A 193 -17.72 -8.10 14.43
C ILE A 193 -17.80 -7.77 15.93
N VAL A 194 -17.41 -6.57 16.35
CA VAL A 194 -17.40 -6.20 17.76
C VAL A 194 -18.81 -5.92 18.27
N TYR A 195 -19.56 -5.06 17.62
CA TYR A 195 -20.85 -4.56 18.15
C TYR A 195 -22.04 -5.46 17.80
N TYR A 196 -22.12 -5.89 16.54
CA TYR A 196 -23.27 -6.71 16.12
C TYR A 196 -23.12 -8.17 16.51
N MET A 197 -21.93 -8.77 16.31
CA MET A 197 -21.72 -10.19 16.59
C MET A 197 -21.42 -10.48 18.07
N ASN A 198 -20.74 -9.56 18.77
CA ASN A 198 -20.29 -9.76 20.16
C ASN A 198 -20.86 -8.71 21.15
N GLY A 199 -21.96 -8.03 20.81
CA GLY A 199 -22.69 -7.14 21.72
C GLY A 199 -21.90 -5.94 22.25
N GLY A 200 -20.80 -5.54 21.58
CA GLY A 200 -19.92 -4.44 21.98
C GLY A 200 -18.81 -4.83 22.96
N ASP A 201 -18.71 -6.09 23.34
CA ASP A 201 -17.64 -6.58 24.19
C ASP A 201 -16.39 -6.93 23.35
N THR A 202 -15.36 -6.09 23.46
CA THR A 202 -14.09 -6.29 22.78
C THR A 202 -13.32 -7.51 23.28
N ALA A 203 -13.49 -7.88 24.54
CA ALA A 203 -12.86 -9.07 25.10
C ALA A 203 -13.49 -10.35 24.53
N GLN A 204 -14.82 -10.35 24.37
CA GLN A 204 -15.54 -11.46 23.76
C GLN A 204 -15.27 -11.55 22.25
N ALA A 205 -15.12 -10.41 21.57
CA ALA A 205 -14.72 -10.37 20.16
C ALA A 205 -13.32 -10.96 19.94
N GLY A 206 -12.40 -10.82 20.91
CA GLY A 206 -11.10 -11.46 20.93
C GLY A 206 -10.33 -11.34 19.60
N ALA A 207 -9.96 -12.48 19.04
CA ALA A 207 -9.17 -12.55 17.80
C ALA A 207 -10.00 -12.49 16.50
N TRP A 208 -11.33 -12.45 16.52
CA TRP A 208 -12.16 -12.51 15.31
C TRP A 208 -11.87 -11.41 14.29
N PRO A 209 -11.74 -10.10 14.66
CA PRO A 209 -11.40 -9.05 13.69
C PRO A 209 -10.02 -9.26 13.05
N THR A 210 -9.05 -9.72 13.84
CA THR A 210 -7.69 -10.03 13.37
C THR A 210 -7.68 -11.19 12.41
N LEU A 211 -8.37 -12.28 12.74
CA LEU A 211 -8.50 -13.46 11.88
C LEU A 211 -9.19 -13.11 10.56
N PHE A 212 -10.23 -12.26 10.59
CA PHE A 212 -10.91 -11.80 9.37
C PHE A 212 -9.92 -11.13 8.40
N GLY A 213 -9.11 -10.19 8.86
CA GLY A 213 -8.10 -9.52 8.05
C GLY A 213 -6.99 -10.47 7.56
N SER A 214 -6.49 -11.33 8.45
CA SER A 214 -5.41 -12.28 8.12
C SER A 214 -5.84 -13.33 7.11
N VAL A 215 -7.03 -13.92 7.28
CA VAL A 215 -7.57 -14.92 6.33
C VAL A 215 -7.81 -14.28 4.96
N MET A 216 -8.33 -13.04 4.92
CA MET A 216 -8.51 -12.33 3.66
C MET A 216 -7.18 -12.09 2.94
N SER A 217 -6.13 -11.70 3.68
CA SER A 217 -4.79 -11.48 3.12
C SER A 217 -4.15 -12.79 2.65
N LEU A 218 -4.35 -13.90 3.36
CA LEU A 218 -3.91 -15.24 2.94
C LEU A 218 -4.62 -15.68 1.66
N CYS A 219 -5.94 -15.48 1.57
CA CYS A 219 -6.70 -15.74 0.34
C CYS A 219 -6.17 -14.91 -0.84
N THR A 220 -5.85 -13.64 -0.61
CA THR A 220 -5.26 -12.78 -1.63
C THR A 220 -3.91 -13.33 -2.10
N CYS A 221 -3.04 -13.70 -1.16
CA CYS A 221 -1.68 -14.17 -1.43
C CYS A 221 -1.65 -15.50 -2.22
N PHE A 222 -2.39 -16.50 -1.74
CA PHE A 222 -2.27 -17.87 -2.25
C PHE A 222 -3.29 -18.22 -3.33
N LEU A 223 -4.44 -17.57 -3.34
CA LEU A 223 -5.51 -17.88 -4.28
C LEU A 223 -5.61 -16.79 -5.37
N VAL A 224 -5.78 -15.53 -4.96
CA VAL A 224 -6.19 -14.48 -5.89
C VAL A 224 -5.03 -14.07 -6.81
N ILE A 225 -3.86 -13.76 -6.26
CA ILE A 225 -2.71 -13.30 -7.08
C ILE A 225 -2.34 -14.32 -8.16
N PRO A 226 -2.19 -15.63 -7.88
CA PRO A 226 -1.88 -16.61 -8.91
C PRO A 226 -3.00 -16.74 -9.96
N VAL A 227 -4.27 -16.78 -9.54
CA VAL A 227 -5.41 -16.90 -10.44
C VAL A 227 -5.54 -15.67 -11.35
N VAL A 228 -5.49 -14.46 -10.77
CA VAL A 228 -5.59 -13.20 -11.52
C VAL A 228 -4.44 -13.07 -12.52
N ASN A 229 -3.22 -13.40 -12.12
CA ASN A 229 -2.06 -13.35 -13.01
C ASN A 229 -2.21 -14.34 -14.17
N GLY A 230 -2.59 -15.59 -13.91
CA GLY A 230 -2.85 -16.60 -14.94
C GLY A 230 -3.99 -16.23 -15.89
N MET A 231 -5.07 -15.67 -15.36
CA MET A 231 -6.20 -15.18 -16.19
C MET A 231 -5.81 -13.97 -17.03
N ALA A 232 -5.03 -13.04 -16.48
CA ALA A 232 -4.60 -11.85 -17.19
C ALA A 232 -3.72 -12.17 -18.41
N GLN A 233 -2.86 -13.19 -18.29
CA GLN A 233 -2.07 -13.69 -19.41
C GLN A 233 -2.90 -14.38 -20.50
N ARG A 234 -3.99 -15.06 -20.13
CA ARG A 234 -4.81 -15.84 -21.07
C ARG A 234 -5.95 -15.06 -21.69
N TYR A 235 -6.64 -14.23 -20.92
CA TYR A 235 -7.86 -13.53 -21.31
C TYR A 235 -7.68 -12.00 -21.41
N GLY A 236 -6.50 -11.51 -21.07
CA GLY A 236 -6.17 -10.09 -21.07
C GLY A 236 -6.56 -9.37 -19.76
N LYS A 237 -5.88 -8.25 -19.48
CA LYS A 237 -5.97 -7.52 -18.21
C LYS A 237 -7.37 -6.96 -17.96
N ARG A 238 -8.01 -6.35 -18.98
CA ARG A 238 -9.33 -5.72 -18.84
C ARG A 238 -10.42 -6.72 -18.46
N PHE A 239 -10.47 -7.87 -19.14
CA PHE A 239 -11.46 -8.91 -18.84
C PHE A 239 -11.26 -9.45 -17.42
N THR A 240 -10.02 -9.79 -17.08
CA THR A 240 -9.66 -10.33 -15.77
C THR A 240 -10.00 -9.35 -14.64
N PHE A 241 -9.79 -8.05 -14.87
CA PHE A 241 -10.14 -7.03 -13.90
C PHE A 241 -11.66 -6.97 -13.65
N LEU A 242 -12.46 -6.88 -14.72
CA LEU A 242 -13.93 -6.87 -14.60
C LEU A 242 -14.46 -8.14 -13.94
N PHE A 243 -13.89 -9.29 -14.27
CA PHE A 243 -14.26 -10.58 -13.66
C PHE A 243 -13.93 -10.60 -12.17
N SER A 244 -12.72 -10.15 -11.77
CA SER A 244 -12.32 -10.07 -10.38
C SER A 244 -13.23 -9.15 -9.56
N GLN A 245 -13.61 -8.00 -10.11
CA GLN A 245 -14.51 -7.06 -9.42
C GLN A 245 -15.94 -7.62 -9.32
N SER A 246 -16.41 -8.34 -10.33
CA SER A 246 -17.73 -8.99 -10.29
C SER A 246 -17.80 -10.10 -9.22
N ILE A 247 -16.77 -10.91 -9.09
CA ILE A 247 -16.65 -11.90 -8.02
C ILE A 247 -16.64 -11.24 -6.66
N SER A 248 -15.86 -10.18 -6.51
CA SER A 248 -15.76 -9.43 -5.27
C SER A 248 -17.08 -8.80 -4.85
N LEU A 249 -17.82 -8.23 -5.80
CA LEU A 249 -19.16 -7.68 -5.56
C LEU A 249 -20.10 -8.76 -5.01
N PHE A 250 -20.07 -9.95 -5.60
CA PHE A 250 -20.86 -11.08 -5.12
C PHE A 250 -20.42 -11.50 -3.71
N GLY A 251 -19.11 -11.50 -3.44
CA GLY A 251 -18.55 -11.76 -2.10
C GLY A 251 -19.05 -10.76 -1.05
N TYR A 252 -19.08 -9.47 -1.38
CA TYR A 252 -19.60 -8.41 -0.49
C TYR A 252 -21.11 -8.57 -0.20
N ILE A 253 -21.89 -8.94 -1.19
CA ILE A 253 -23.31 -9.22 -0.99
C ILE A 253 -23.49 -10.42 -0.06
N LEU A 254 -22.68 -11.47 -0.23
CA LEU A 254 -22.74 -12.67 0.59
C LEU A 254 -22.35 -12.40 2.06
N LEU A 255 -21.45 -11.44 2.33
CA LEU A 255 -21.08 -11.02 3.69
C LEU A 255 -22.28 -10.63 4.53
N TRP A 256 -23.33 -10.04 3.93
CA TRP A 256 -24.54 -9.63 4.63
C TRP A 256 -25.22 -10.79 5.39
N TRP A 257 -25.24 -11.97 4.79
CA TRP A 257 -25.80 -13.17 5.43
C TRP A 257 -24.80 -13.92 6.30
N CYS A 258 -23.51 -13.78 6.02
CA CYS A 258 -22.46 -14.51 6.72
C CYS A 258 -22.01 -13.86 8.02
N PHE A 259 -22.31 -12.59 8.26
CA PHE A 259 -22.14 -11.97 9.57
C PHE A 259 -23.28 -12.40 10.49
N SER A 260 -23.11 -13.54 11.16
CA SER A 260 -24.11 -14.13 12.07
C SER A 260 -23.55 -14.24 13.50
N PRO A 261 -24.25 -13.66 14.51
CA PRO A 261 -23.85 -13.82 15.91
C PRO A 261 -23.86 -15.26 16.40
N GLN A 262 -24.73 -16.12 15.78
CA GLN A 262 -24.88 -17.51 16.17
C GLN A 262 -23.72 -18.39 15.71
N ASN A 263 -23.13 -18.08 14.55
CA ASN A 263 -22.02 -18.82 13.94
C ASN A 263 -20.96 -17.86 13.38
N PRO A 264 -20.07 -17.33 14.22
CA PRO A 264 -19.07 -16.35 13.79
C PRO A 264 -18.14 -16.83 12.68
N SER A 265 -17.87 -18.14 12.61
CA SER A 265 -17.01 -18.71 11.56
C SER A 265 -17.59 -18.61 10.13
N MET A 266 -18.90 -18.39 9.99
CA MET A 266 -19.52 -18.21 8.66
C MET A 266 -18.97 -16.96 7.92
N MET A 267 -18.48 -15.95 8.62
CA MET A 267 -17.90 -14.76 8.01
C MET A 267 -16.67 -15.05 7.14
N PHE A 268 -16.00 -16.19 7.31
CA PHE A 268 -14.84 -16.58 6.50
C PHE A 268 -15.21 -17.12 5.11
N ILE A 269 -16.44 -17.61 4.92
CA ILE A 269 -16.90 -18.21 3.65
C ILE A 269 -16.78 -17.23 2.47
N PRO A 270 -17.23 -15.97 2.56
CA PRO A 270 -17.14 -15.03 1.44
C PRO A 270 -15.76 -14.39 1.26
N LEU A 271 -14.82 -14.53 2.21
CA LEU A 271 -13.52 -13.87 2.15
C LEU A 271 -12.70 -14.19 0.89
N PRO A 272 -12.63 -15.44 0.41
CA PRO A 272 -11.96 -15.74 -0.85
C PRO A 272 -12.52 -14.93 -2.03
N LEU A 273 -13.85 -14.73 -2.08
CA LEU A 273 -14.50 -13.96 -3.13
C LEU A 273 -14.21 -12.46 -2.98
N VAL A 274 -14.30 -11.93 -1.76
CA VAL A 274 -13.99 -10.54 -1.44
C VAL A 274 -12.53 -10.20 -1.78
N ALA A 275 -11.61 -11.12 -1.50
CA ALA A 275 -10.19 -10.96 -1.77
C ALA A 275 -9.87 -10.71 -3.26
N PHE A 276 -10.72 -11.20 -4.20
CA PHE A 276 -10.56 -10.91 -5.63
C PHE A 276 -10.64 -9.41 -5.96
N GLY A 277 -11.39 -8.63 -5.19
CA GLY A 277 -11.50 -7.18 -5.39
C GLY A 277 -10.17 -6.47 -5.23
N ILE A 278 -9.57 -6.61 -4.05
CA ILE A 278 -8.32 -5.92 -3.72
C ILE A 278 -7.11 -6.55 -4.41
N GLY A 279 -7.07 -7.88 -4.49
CA GLY A 279 -5.99 -8.60 -5.17
C GLY A 279 -5.98 -8.31 -6.68
N GLY A 280 -7.16 -8.29 -7.33
CA GLY A 280 -7.31 -7.90 -8.73
C GLY A 280 -6.94 -6.44 -8.96
N LEU A 281 -7.34 -5.52 -8.06
CA LEU A 281 -6.99 -4.11 -8.14
C LEU A 281 -5.47 -3.91 -8.15
N PHE A 282 -4.78 -4.35 -7.12
CA PHE A 282 -3.33 -4.09 -7.00
C PHE A 282 -2.49 -4.83 -8.04
N THR A 283 -2.91 -6.03 -8.45
CA THR A 283 -2.15 -6.79 -9.46
C THR A 283 -2.31 -6.22 -10.87
N LEU A 284 -3.51 -5.81 -11.24
CA LEU A 284 -3.81 -5.42 -12.62
C LEU A 284 -3.70 -3.92 -12.88
N MET A 285 -4.11 -3.08 -11.91
CA MET A 285 -4.13 -1.63 -12.13
C MET A 285 -2.74 -1.03 -12.32
N MET A 286 -1.75 -1.49 -11.55
CA MET A 286 -0.36 -1.07 -11.75
C MET A 286 0.14 -1.42 -13.15
N SER A 287 -0.17 -2.64 -13.61
CA SER A 287 0.21 -3.11 -14.94
C SER A 287 -0.53 -2.36 -16.06
N MET A 288 -1.82 -2.03 -15.86
CA MET A 288 -2.61 -1.25 -16.81
C MET A 288 -2.17 0.22 -16.85
N THR A 289 -1.73 0.77 -15.73
CA THR A 289 -1.16 2.11 -15.67
C THR A 289 0.15 2.19 -16.47
N ALA A 290 0.99 1.17 -16.37
CA ALA A 290 2.21 1.08 -17.18
C ALA A 290 1.89 1.02 -18.68
N ASP A 291 0.89 0.22 -19.10
CA ASP A 291 0.47 0.16 -20.51
C ASP A 291 -0.02 1.54 -21.03
N ILE A 292 -0.65 2.35 -20.17
CA ILE A 292 -1.08 3.71 -20.55
C ILE A 292 0.11 4.65 -20.64
N CYS A 293 1.13 4.50 -19.80
CA CYS A 293 2.36 5.29 -19.92
C CYS A 293 3.06 5.01 -21.25
N ASP A 294 3.14 3.74 -21.66
CA ASP A 294 3.72 3.36 -22.94
C ASP A 294 2.92 3.94 -24.13
N LEU A 295 1.58 3.97 -24.03
CA LEU A 295 0.73 4.59 -25.03
C LEU A 295 0.91 6.10 -25.10
N ASP A 296 1.02 6.78 -23.94
CA ASP A 296 1.27 8.22 -23.86
C ASP A 296 2.65 8.59 -24.45
N GLU A 297 3.66 7.75 -24.21
CA GLU A 297 5.00 7.91 -24.81
C GLU A 297 4.96 7.80 -26.34
N LEU A 298 4.18 6.87 -26.89
CA LEU A 298 3.99 6.73 -28.34
C LEU A 298 3.28 7.94 -28.96
N GLU A 299 2.33 8.55 -28.25
CA GLU A 299 1.56 9.70 -28.74
C GLU A 299 2.30 11.03 -28.58
N THR A 300 3.05 11.21 -27.49
CA THR A 300 3.64 12.51 -27.10
C THR A 300 5.16 12.56 -27.26
N GLY A 301 5.83 11.42 -27.37
CA GLY A 301 7.30 11.31 -27.37
C GLY A 301 7.95 11.60 -26.02
N GLU A 302 7.16 11.82 -24.95
CA GLU A 302 7.65 12.12 -23.61
C GLU A 302 7.29 11.00 -22.63
N ARG A 303 8.25 10.58 -21.83
CA ARG A 303 8.08 9.52 -20.82
C ARG A 303 7.73 10.11 -19.46
N ARG A 304 6.47 9.99 -19.04
CA ARG A 304 5.91 10.62 -17.80
C ARG A 304 5.51 9.63 -16.73
N GLU A 305 6.15 8.47 -16.63
CA GLU A 305 5.82 7.40 -15.66
C GLU A 305 5.70 7.91 -14.21
N GLY A 306 6.60 8.84 -13.82
CA GLY A 306 6.56 9.42 -12.47
C GLY A 306 5.27 10.19 -12.17
N THR A 307 4.77 10.96 -13.14
CA THR A 307 3.53 11.73 -13.00
C THR A 307 2.31 10.82 -12.96
N PHE A 308 2.24 9.83 -13.86
CA PHE A 308 1.18 8.82 -13.87
C PHE A 308 1.15 8.03 -12.55
N GLY A 309 2.31 7.57 -12.08
CA GLY A 309 2.43 6.86 -10.82
C GLY A 309 2.04 7.69 -9.60
N ALA A 310 2.46 8.95 -9.54
CA ALA A 310 2.12 9.85 -8.43
C ALA A 310 0.62 10.11 -8.34
N ILE A 311 -0.05 10.39 -9.49
CA ILE A 311 -1.49 10.62 -9.54
C ILE A 311 -2.25 9.33 -9.19
N TYR A 312 -1.81 8.18 -9.71
CA TYR A 312 -2.41 6.88 -9.38
C TYR A 312 -2.41 6.62 -7.86
N TRP A 313 -1.25 6.77 -7.21
CA TRP A 313 -1.13 6.56 -5.77
C TRP A 313 -1.88 7.61 -4.95
N TRP A 314 -2.10 8.79 -5.49
CA TRP A 314 -2.95 9.80 -4.85
C TRP A 314 -4.43 9.37 -4.87
N MET A 315 -4.88 8.71 -5.93
CA MET A 315 -6.25 8.16 -6.00
C MET A 315 -6.48 6.95 -5.06
N VAL A 316 -5.42 6.27 -4.67
CA VAL A 316 -5.45 5.14 -3.71
C VAL A 316 -5.47 5.63 -2.25
N LYS A 317 -5.04 6.84 -1.98
CA LYS A 317 -5.00 7.44 -0.62
C LYS A 317 -6.26 8.21 -0.30
#